data_95bdf97887b3bfdc2145e546504da4b0
#
_entry.id   95bdf97887b3bfdc2145e546504da4b0
#
_cell.length_a   1.000
_cell.length_b   1.000
_cell.length_c   1.000
_cell.angle_alpha   90.00
_cell.angle_beta   90.00
_cell.angle_gamma   90.00
#
_symmetry.space_group_name_H-M   'P 1'
#
loop_
_entity.id
_entity.type
_entity.pdbx_description
1 polymer ?
#
loop_
_entity_poly.entity_id
_entity_poly.type
_entity_poly.pdbx_seq_one_letter_code
_entity_poly.pdbx_strand_id
1 'polypeptide(L)'
;MQITSSYQVRTVRCSVSLDDTVRIYKLALSYLIGIVNDNWDAVRSITTGVLEQRRYIEKLVHGNKNREFKYPEFDKKFHKYPSYLRRATITAAIGAVSSSRSNLANWENTDKHTLHLCFMWR
;
A
#
# COMPACT_ATOMS: atom_id res chain seq x y z
N MET A 1 -1.56 1.14 39.99
CA MET A 1 -0.59 0.08 39.66
C MET A 1 -0.21 0.18 38.19
N GLN A 2 1.04 0.35 37.97
CA GLN A 2 1.54 0.51 36.60
C GLN A 2 1.93 -0.85 36.05
N ILE A 3 1.24 -1.26 35.00
CA ILE A 3 1.57 -2.49 34.30
C ILE A 3 2.57 -2.14 33.21
N THR A 4 3.81 -2.49 33.46
CA THR A 4 4.85 -2.35 32.45
C THR A 4 4.98 -3.67 31.72
N SER A 5 4.56 -3.72 30.48
CA SER A 5 4.88 -4.85 29.61
C SER A 5 6.25 -4.59 29.00
N SER A 6 7.24 -5.30 29.46
CA SER A 6 8.57 -5.25 28.84
C SER A 6 8.68 -6.40 27.84
N TYR A 7 8.98 -6.08 26.59
CA TYR A 7 9.25 -7.07 25.56
C TYR A 7 10.77 -7.29 25.49
N GLN A 8 11.18 -8.53 25.72
CA GLN A 8 12.55 -8.89 25.44
C GLN A 8 12.67 -9.26 23.98
N VAL A 9 13.38 -8.44 23.24
CA VAL A 9 13.72 -8.77 21.86
C VAL A 9 14.95 -9.66 21.87
N ARG A 10 14.76 -10.92 21.52
CA ARG A 10 15.87 -11.84 21.35
C ARG A 10 16.23 -11.92 19.88
N THR A 11 17.51 -11.74 19.57
CA THR A 11 18.00 -12.00 18.23
C THR A 11 18.07 -13.52 18.03
N VAL A 12 17.17 -14.03 17.22
CA VAL A 12 17.17 -15.45 16.85
C VAL A 12 17.93 -15.57 15.53
N ARG A 13 18.87 -16.53 15.47
CA ARG A 13 19.51 -16.85 14.20
C ARG A 13 18.46 -17.43 13.27
N CYS A 14 18.15 -16.67 12.23
CA CYS A 14 17.23 -17.09 11.22
C CYS A 14 18.00 -17.55 10.01
N SER A 15 17.73 -18.77 9.55
CA SER A 15 18.35 -19.30 8.33
C SER A 15 17.75 -18.69 7.07
N VAL A 16 16.63 -17.96 7.20
CA VAL A 16 15.92 -17.33 6.09
C VAL A 16 16.29 -15.85 6.06
N SER A 17 16.75 -15.38 4.91
CA SER A 17 17.06 -13.97 4.72
C SER A 17 15.77 -13.15 4.64
N LEU A 18 15.67 -12.12 5.50
CA LEU A 18 14.57 -11.17 5.45
C LEU A 18 14.67 -10.21 4.27
N ASP A 19 15.85 -10.13 3.64
CA ASP A 19 16.08 -9.24 2.50
C ASP A 19 15.19 -9.60 1.32
N ASP A 20 14.99 -10.89 1.06
CA ASP A 20 14.10 -11.36 0.00
C ASP A 20 12.65 -10.99 0.30
N THR A 21 12.22 -11.13 1.55
CA THR A 21 10.86 -10.76 1.98
C THR A 21 10.62 -9.27 1.78
N VAL A 22 11.56 -8.43 2.18
CA VAL A 22 11.48 -6.98 2.01
C VAL A 22 11.44 -6.62 0.53
N ARG A 23 12.25 -7.27 -0.29
CA ARG A 23 12.28 -7.04 -1.73
C ARG A 23 10.93 -7.38 -2.37
N ILE A 24 10.37 -8.54 -2.03
CA ILE A 24 9.07 -8.97 -2.54
C ILE A 24 7.98 -7.99 -2.09
N TYR A 25 8.00 -7.56 -0.83
CA TYR A 25 7.07 -6.58 -0.30
C TYR A 25 7.13 -5.26 -1.08
N LYS A 26 8.33 -4.77 -1.35
CA LYS A 26 8.50 -3.52 -2.11
C LYS A 26 7.97 -3.65 -3.54
N LEU A 27 8.20 -4.78 -4.19
CA LEU A 27 7.69 -5.04 -5.53
C LEU A 27 6.16 -5.13 -5.53
N ALA A 28 5.59 -5.83 -4.55
CA ALA A 28 4.14 -5.95 -4.40
C ALA A 28 3.51 -4.58 -4.13
N LEU A 29 4.13 -3.78 -3.26
CA LEU A 29 3.67 -2.44 -2.94
C LEU A 29 3.67 -1.54 -4.18
N SER A 30 4.74 -1.54 -4.96
CA SER A 30 4.83 -0.77 -6.19
C SER A 30 3.76 -1.18 -7.19
N TYR A 31 3.53 -2.47 -7.34
CA TYR A 31 2.51 -2.99 -8.23
C TYR A 31 1.10 -2.54 -7.80
N LEU A 32 0.82 -2.65 -6.50
CA LEU A 32 -0.48 -2.26 -5.94
C LEU A 32 -0.69 -0.74 -5.98
N ILE A 33 0.36 0.05 -5.81
CA ILE A 33 0.28 1.50 -5.96
C ILE A 33 -0.17 1.85 -7.39
N GLY A 34 0.37 1.19 -8.39
CA GLY A 34 -0.06 1.38 -9.78
C GLY A 34 -1.54 1.04 -9.98
N ILE A 35 -1.99 -0.09 -9.44
CA ILE A 35 -3.39 -0.51 -9.54
C ILE A 35 -4.32 0.48 -8.83
N VAL A 36 -3.98 0.90 -7.62
CA VAL A 36 -4.78 1.86 -6.84
C VAL A 36 -4.87 3.19 -7.58
N ASN A 37 -3.75 3.64 -8.15
CA ASN A 37 -3.71 4.89 -8.90
C ASN A 37 -4.60 4.82 -10.15
N ASP A 38 -4.55 3.71 -10.88
CA ASP A 38 -5.37 3.50 -12.08
C ASP A 38 -6.87 3.45 -11.76
N ASN A 39 -7.23 2.98 -10.56
CA ASN A 39 -8.61 2.86 -10.12
C ASN A 39 -8.97 3.88 -9.04
N TRP A 40 -8.23 4.97 -8.95
CA TRP A 40 -8.37 5.93 -7.87
C TRP A 40 -9.76 6.55 -7.79
N ASP A 41 -10.37 6.85 -8.92
CA ASP A 41 -11.72 7.44 -8.93
C ASP A 41 -12.74 6.53 -8.25
N ALA A 42 -12.67 5.23 -8.50
CA ALA A 42 -13.52 4.24 -7.86
C ALA A 42 -13.21 4.11 -6.36
N VAL A 43 -11.95 4.07 -6.00
CA VAL A 43 -11.51 3.98 -4.60
C VAL A 43 -11.93 5.23 -3.83
N ARG A 44 -11.75 6.39 -4.43
CA ARG A 44 -12.13 7.68 -3.85
C ARG A 44 -13.63 7.79 -3.62
N SER A 45 -14.44 7.19 -4.47
CA SER A 45 -15.89 7.22 -4.34
C SER A 45 -16.39 6.41 -3.13
N ILE A 46 -15.56 5.51 -2.60
CA ILE A 46 -15.88 4.73 -1.40
C ILE A 46 -15.59 5.61 -0.18
N THR A 47 -16.64 6.15 0.43
CA THR A 47 -16.54 7.08 1.55
C THR A 47 -16.70 6.39 2.91
N THR A 48 -17.05 5.11 2.93
CA THR A 48 -17.32 4.36 4.16
C THR A 48 -16.09 4.03 4.98
N GLY A 49 -14.90 4.04 4.38
CA GLY A 49 -13.65 3.87 5.09
C GLY A 49 -12.60 3.10 4.32
N VAL A 50 -11.39 3.06 4.89
CA VAL A 50 -10.24 2.39 4.28
C VAL A 50 -10.45 0.88 4.15
N LEU A 51 -11.19 0.28 5.09
CA LEU A 51 -11.48 -1.16 5.04
C LEU A 51 -12.24 -1.55 3.78
N GLU A 52 -13.25 -0.77 3.40
CA GLU A 52 -14.04 -1.01 2.19
C GLU A 52 -13.21 -0.73 0.92
N GLN A 53 -12.38 0.29 0.95
CA GLN A 53 -11.45 0.59 -0.14
C GLN A 53 -10.47 -0.57 -0.34
N ARG A 54 -9.92 -1.11 0.74
CA ARG A 54 -9.05 -2.28 0.70
C ARG A 54 -9.75 -3.49 0.10
N ARG A 55 -10.98 -3.75 0.54
CA ARG A 55 -11.78 -4.87 0.01
C ARG A 55 -12.04 -4.72 -1.48
N TYR A 56 -12.30 -3.52 -1.94
CA TYR A 56 -12.50 -3.23 -3.36
C TYR A 56 -11.25 -3.60 -4.17
N ILE A 57 -10.08 -3.13 -3.74
CA ILE A 57 -8.81 -3.43 -4.42
C ILE A 57 -8.49 -4.93 -4.34
N GLU A 58 -8.73 -5.55 -3.19
CA GLU A 58 -8.51 -7.00 -3.03
C GLU A 58 -9.33 -7.82 -4.02
N LYS A 59 -10.57 -7.40 -4.28
CA LYS A 59 -11.42 -8.05 -5.29
C LYS A 59 -10.90 -7.91 -6.71
N LEU A 60 -10.14 -6.87 -6.99
CA LEU A 60 -9.53 -6.65 -8.31
C LEU A 60 -8.30 -7.53 -8.53
N VAL A 61 -7.54 -7.82 -7.49
CA VAL A 61 -6.25 -8.51 -7.61
C VAL A 61 -6.32 -9.97 -7.19
N HIS A 62 -7.35 -10.35 -6.45
CA HIS A 62 -7.51 -11.72 -5.95
C HIS A 62 -8.95 -12.16 -6.14
N GLY A 63 -9.12 -13.32 -6.75
CA GLY A 63 -10.45 -13.87 -7.01
C GLY A 63 -10.56 -15.29 -6.52
N ASN A 64 -11.79 -15.78 -6.44
CA ASN A 64 -12.13 -17.16 -6.20
C ASN A 64 -12.25 -17.91 -7.54
N LYS A 65 -12.30 -19.23 -7.49
CA LYS A 65 -12.46 -20.07 -8.69
C LYS A 65 -13.70 -19.70 -9.51
N ASN A 66 -14.71 -19.10 -8.88
CA ASN A 66 -15.99 -18.76 -9.48
C ASN A 66 -16.13 -17.28 -9.87
N ARG A 67 -15.06 -16.49 -9.76
CA ARG A 67 -15.13 -15.06 -10.06
C ARG A 67 -13.91 -14.60 -10.83
N GLU A 68 -14.16 -13.97 -11.95
CA GLU A 68 -13.11 -13.29 -12.70
C GLU A 68 -12.67 -12.03 -11.98
N PHE A 69 -11.40 -11.71 -12.07
CA PHE A 69 -10.83 -10.51 -11.48
C PHE A 69 -9.92 -9.81 -12.47
N LYS A 70 -9.86 -8.49 -12.35
CA LYS A 70 -9.26 -7.62 -13.37
C LYS A 70 -7.75 -7.80 -13.49
N TYR A 71 -7.07 -8.13 -12.38
CA TYR A 71 -5.61 -8.21 -12.34
C TYR A 71 -5.12 -9.59 -11.88
N PRO A 72 -5.27 -10.61 -12.74
CA PRO A 72 -4.82 -11.97 -12.36
C PRO A 72 -3.29 -12.09 -12.25
N GLU A 73 -2.58 -11.14 -12.81
CA GLU A 73 -1.12 -11.12 -12.82
C GLU A 73 -0.52 -10.99 -11.43
N PHE A 74 -1.23 -10.35 -10.51
CA PHE A 74 -0.74 -10.22 -9.14
C PHE A 74 -0.55 -11.59 -8.47
N ASP A 75 -1.54 -12.45 -8.55
CA ASP A 75 -1.46 -13.79 -7.96
C ASP A 75 -0.41 -14.66 -8.64
N LYS A 76 -0.21 -14.46 -9.94
CA LYS A 76 0.81 -15.19 -10.70
C LYS A 76 2.22 -14.72 -10.32
N LYS A 77 2.41 -13.41 -10.20
CA LYS A 77 3.70 -12.81 -9.90
C LYS A 77 4.10 -13.00 -8.45
N PHE A 78 3.13 -12.92 -7.53
CA PHE A 78 3.36 -13.04 -6.09
C PHE A 78 2.71 -14.31 -5.55
N HIS A 79 3.09 -15.44 -6.13
CA HIS A 79 2.62 -16.76 -5.70
C HIS A 79 2.99 -17.01 -4.24
N LYS A 80 2.07 -17.55 -3.46
CA LYS A 80 2.25 -17.82 -2.03
C LYS A 80 2.42 -16.56 -1.16
N TYR A 81 2.04 -15.40 -1.66
CA TYR A 81 2.05 -14.18 -0.85
C TYR A 81 0.95 -14.28 0.22
N PRO A 82 1.29 -14.17 1.53
CA PRO A 82 0.30 -14.36 2.59
C PRO A 82 -0.85 -13.35 2.50
N SER A 83 -2.06 -13.81 2.81
CA SER A 83 -3.25 -12.96 2.70
C SER A 83 -3.22 -11.76 3.63
N TYR A 84 -2.72 -11.95 4.86
CA TYR A 84 -2.59 -10.83 5.81
C TYR A 84 -1.60 -9.78 5.31
N LEU A 85 -0.52 -10.22 4.68
CA LEU A 85 0.48 -9.32 4.11
C LEU A 85 -0.06 -8.62 2.86
N ARG A 86 -0.83 -9.32 2.03
CA ARG A 86 -1.52 -8.73 0.89
C ARG A 86 -2.46 -7.61 1.34
N ARG A 87 -3.25 -7.84 2.36
CA ARG A 87 -4.15 -6.83 2.91
C ARG A 87 -3.41 -5.63 3.46
N ALA A 88 -2.34 -5.85 4.20
CA ALA A 88 -1.49 -4.78 4.71
C ALA A 88 -0.85 -3.98 3.58
N THR A 89 -0.37 -4.65 2.53
CA THR A 89 0.23 -4.01 1.37
C THR A 89 -0.78 -3.17 0.60
N ILE A 90 -2.01 -3.67 0.43
CA ILE A 90 -3.09 -2.91 -0.21
C ILE A 90 -3.41 -1.64 0.59
N THR A 91 -3.53 -1.76 1.91
CA THR A 91 -3.77 -0.60 2.78
C THR A 91 -2.65 0.43 2.66
N ALA A 92 -1.41 -0.02 2.65
CA ALA A 92 -0.25 0.85 2.47
C ALA A 92 -0.27 1.54 1.11
N ALA A 93 -0.64 0.81 0.05
CA ALA A 93 -0.75 1.37 -1.30
C ALA A 93 -1.83 2.45 -1.38
N ILE A 94 -2.99 2.22 -0.78
CA ILE A 94 -4.08 3.20 -0.72
C ILE A 94 -3.60 4.47 0.01
N GLY A 95 -2.94 4.30 1.15
CA GLY A 95 -2.38 5.43 1.90
C GLY A 95 -1.36 6.21 1.12
N ALA A 96 -0.47 5.54 0.40
CA ALA A 96 0.56 6.17 -0.41
C ALA A 96 -0.05 6.99 -1.56
N VAL A 97 -1.03 6.44 -2.28
CA VAL A 97 -1.70 7.15 -3.38
C VAL A 97 -2.50 8.34 -2.85
N SER A 98 -3.23 8.14 -1.74
CA SER A 98 -4.00 9.21 -1.10
C SER A 98 -3.10 10.38 -0.69
N SER A 99 -1.98 10.10 -0.04
CA SER A 99 -1.01 11.11 0.37
C SER A 99 -0.40 11.83 -0.82
N SER A 100 -0.01 11.09 -1.85
CA SER A 100 0.57 11.66 -3.07
C SER A 100 -0.41 12.60 -3.76
N ARG A 101 -1.67 12.21 -3.88
CA ARG A 101 -2.68 13.04 -4.52
C ARG A 101 -3.07 14.26 -3.69
N SER A 102 -3.10 14.13 -2.36
CA SER A 102 -3.32 15.27 -1.47
C SER A 102 -2.18 16.27 -1.57
N ASN A 103 -0.96 15.80 -1.62
CA ASN A 103 0.21 16.65 -1.79
C ASN A 103 0.19 17.37 -3.14
N LEU A 104 -0.20 16.66 -4.20
CA LEU A 104 -0.32 17.25 -5.53
C LEU A 104 -1.41 18.34 -5.55
N ALA A 105 -2.59 18.07 -4.96
CA ALA A 105 -3.67 19.03 -4.88
C ALA A 105 -3.26 20.27 -4.08
N ASN A 106 -2.58 20.07 -2.95
CA ASN A 106 -2.05 21.17 -2.14
C ASN A 106 -1.01 21.97 -2.93
N TRP A 107 -0.18 21.31 -3.72
CA TRP A 107 0.81 21.98 -4.57
C TRP A 107 0.13 22.82 -5.65
N GLU A 108 -0.91 22.31 -6.29
CA GLU A 108 -1.67 23.05 -7.31
C GLU A 108 -2.43 24.25 -6.73
N ASN A 109 -2.94 24.10 -5.49
CA ASN A 109 -3.67 25.16 -4.79
C ASN A 109 -2.74 26.17 -4.13
N THR A 110 -1.51 25.80 -3.84
CA THR A 110 -0.51 26.69 -3.26
C THR A 110 0.10 27.54 -4.36
N ASP A 111 0.38 28.80 -4.04
CA ASP A 111 1.08 29.68 -4.96
C ASP A 111 2.39 29.02 -5.39
N LYS A 112 2.58 28.89 -6.70
CA LYS A 112 3.77 28.26 -7.29
C LYS A 112 5.07 28.90 -6.82
N HIS A 113 5.04 30.13 -6.34
CA HIS A 113 6.18 30.81 -5.75
C HIS A 113 6.68 30.14 -4.49
N THR A 114 5.78 29.67 -3.62
CA THR A 114 6.15 29.00 -2.38
C THR A 114 6.91 27.70 -2.67
N LEU A 115 6.50 26.98 -3.69
CA LEU A 115 7.18 25.75 -4.08
C LEU A 115 8.54 26.01 -4.72
N HIS A 116 8.65 27.07 -5.49
CA HIS A 116 9.91 27.48 -6.05
C HIS A 116 10.94 27.78 -4.93
N LEU A 117 10.50 28.44 -3.88
CA LEU A 117 11.32 28.67 -2.69
C LEU A 117 11.74 27.38 -2.00
N CYS A 118 10.84 26.39 -1.91
CA CYS A 118 11.16 25.08 -1.34
C CYS A 118 12.24 24.34 -2.14
N PHE A 119 12.25 24.48 -3.46
CA PHE A 119 13.30 23.90 -4.29
C PHE A 119 14.65 24.57 -4.10
N MET A 120 14.66 25.84 -3.79
CA MET A 120 15.91 26.56 -3.54
C MET A 120 16.57 26.21 -2.21
N TRP A 121 15.86 25.60 -1.31
CA TRP A 121 16.34 25.20 0.02
C TRP A 121 17.00 23.81 0.04
N ARG A 122 17.07 23.14 -1.05
CA ARG A 122 17.73 21.82 -1.13
C ARG A 122 19.21 21.95 -1.42
#